data_7498884a82b7d5bb8052c296b1025337
#
_entry.id   7498884a82b7d5bb8052c296b1025337
#
_cell.length_a   1.000
_cell.length_b   1.000
_cell.length_c   1.000
_cell.angle_alpha   90.00
_cell.angle_beta   90.00
_cell.angle_gamma   90.00
#
_symmetry.space_group_name_H-M   'P 1'
#
loop_
_entity.id
_entity.type
_entity.pdbx_description
1 polymer ?
#
loop_
_entity_poly.entity_id
_entity_poly.type
_entity_poly.pdbx_seq_one_letter_code
_entity_poly.pdbx_strand_id
1 'polypeptide(L)'
;NDLFCSVRIPLRHVGLGQMMALDPTEIEALAARSNYPEYGISGRANYINERGMKRLGLSGNKAQHADLTIELGFSSDMGVTNSRYPEEICEGQLQMDQGSMMGLAYDQLDVSTEEMENVDLYLHCLGVPARRNVNDPQVILGEQKFYEAKCHLCHVTTLHTRPRGAVLINNTELPWLGNQTIH
;
A
#
# COMPACT_ATOMS: atom_id res chain seq x y z
N ASN A 1 -30.65 -2.12 -16.27
CA ASN A 1 -29.97 -1.37 -15.18
C ASN A 1 -28.57 -1.92 -15.06
N ASP A 2 -27.63 -1.23 -15.65
CA ASP A 2 -26.24 -1.68 -15.77
C ASP A 2 -25.32 -0.85 -14.86
N LEU A 3 -25.83 -0.53 -13.67
CA LEU A 3 -25.06 0.13 -12.62
C LEU A 3 -24.49 -0.93 -11.69
N PHE A 4 -23.17 -1.02 -11.67
CA PHE A 4 -22.43 -1.86 -10.74
C PHE A 4 -21.90 -1.00 -9.59
N CYS A 5 -22.09 -1.47 -8.35
CA CYS A 5 -21.61 -0.81 -7.15
C CYS A 5 -20.72 -1.75 -6.34
N SER A 6 -19.59 -1.23 -5.86
CA SER A 6 -18.70 -1.94 -4.94
C SER A 6 -18.41 -1.05 -3.74
N VAL A 7 -18.74 -1.54 -2.53
CA VAL A 7 -18.39 -0.85 -1.29
C VAL A 7 -16.96 -1.28 -0.89
N ARG A 8 -16.07 -0.30 -0.74
CA ARG A 8 -14.68 -0.51 -0.40
C ARG A 8 -14.31 0.19 0.90
N ILE A 9 -13.46 -0.45 1.69
CA ILE A 9 -12.84 0.18 2.87
C ILE A 9 -11.55 0.84 2.39
N PRO A 10 -11.42 2.18 2.49
CA PRO A 10 -10.21 2.87 2.08
C PRO A 10 -9.04 2.51 2.98
N LEU A 11 -7.83 2.56 2.41
CA LEU A 11 -6.60 2.47 3.16
C LEU A 11 -6.39 3.73 4.02
N ARG A 12 -5.68 3.55 5.13
CA ARG A 12 -5.17 4.68 5.90
C ARG A 12 -3.91 5.19 5.20
N HIS A 13 -3.82 6.49 5.00
CA HIS A 13 -2.67 7.12 4.36
C HIS A 13 -1.45 7.23 5.28
N VAL A 14 -1.67 7.31 6.60
CA VAL A 14 -0.58 7.42 7.58
C VAL A 14 0.29 6.17 7.60
N GLY A 15 1.59 6.35 7.55
CA GLY A 15 2.58 5.27 7.60
C GLY A 15 2.83 4.55 6.28
N LEU A 16 2.16 4.93 5.18
CA LEU A 16 2.38 4.30 3.88
C LEU A 16 3.81 4.46 3.39
N GLY A 17 4.40 5.64 3.57
CA GLY A 17 5.81 5.88 3.23
C GLY A 17 6.77 4.95 3.99
N GLN A 18 6.50 4.67 5.27
CA GLN A 18 7.27 3.73 6.06
C GLN A 18 7.11 2.30 5.55
N MET A 19 5.89 1.90 5.15
CA MET A 19 5.66 0.60 4.52
C MET A 19 6.45 0.45 3.21
N MET A 20 6.48 1.49 2.38
CA MET A 20 7.27 1.50 1.14
C MET A 20 8.77 1.45 1.39
N ALA A 21 9.23 1.93 2.54
CA ALA A 21 10.63 1.92 2.92
C ALA A 21 11.11 0.60 3.52
N LEU A 22 10.21 -0.35 3.83
CA LEU A 22 10.57 -1.65 4.41
C LEU A 22 11.62 -2.38 3.59
N ASP A 23 12.45 -3.15 4.28
CA ASP A 23 13.43 -4.01 3.63
C ASP A 23 12.71 -5.23 3.00
N PRO A 24 12.75 -5.37 1.68
CA PRO A 24 12.11 -6.50 1.00
C PRO A 24 12.63 -7.85 1.47
N THR A 25 13.91 -7.93 1.83
CA THR A 25 14.53 -9.19 2.28
C THR A 25 13.98 -9.64 3.63
N GLU A 26 13.59 -8.70 4.49
CA GLU A 26 12.93 -9.01 5.76
C GLU A 26 11.52 -9.56 5.53
N ILE A 27 10.77 -8.99 4.59
CA ILE A 27 9.44 -9.49 4.21
C ILE A 27 9.52 -10.91 3.63
N GLU A 28 10.49 -11.16 2.77
CA GLU A 28 10.72 -12.49 2.19
C GLU A 28 11.14 -13.50 3.24
N ALA A 29 12.01 -13.11 4.17
CA ALA A 29 12.43 -13.94 5.30
C ALA A 29 11.24 -14.25 6.23
N LEU A 30 10.37 -13.29 6.48
CA LEU A 30 9.13 -13.51 7.23
C LEU A 30 8.22 -14.50 6.52
N ALA A 31 8.00 -14.35 5.23
CA ALA A 31 7.20 -15.28 4.45
C ALA A 31 7.74 -16.71 4.49
N ALA A 32 9.06 -16.87 4.44
CA ALA A 32 9.72 -18.18 4.48
C ALA A 32 9.61 -18.89 5.85
N ARG A 33 9.64 -18.13 6.97
CA ARG A 33 9.63 -18.69 8.33
C ARG A 33 8.24 -18.76 8.97
N SER A 34 7.27 -17.98 8.48
CA SER A 34 5.93 -17.92 9.04
C SER A 34 5.07 -19.08 8.56
N ASN A 35 5.41 -20.29 9.05
CA ASN A 35 4.66 -21.50 8.77
C ASN A 35 4.29 -22.19 10.08
N TYR A 36 3.01 -22.12 10.41
CA TYR A 36 2.43 -22.65 11.65
C TYR A 36 1.27 -23.60 11.30
N PRO A 37 1.60 -24.84 10.89
CA PRO A 37 0.60 -25.81 10.42
C PRO A 37 -0.43 -26.17 11.48
N GLU A 38 -0.06 -26.12 12.75
CA GLU A 38 -0.97 -26.35 13.88
C GLU A 38 -2.12 -25.35 13.98
N TYR A 39 -1.93 -24.15 13.37
CA TYR A 39 -2.96 -23.09 13.27
C TYR A 39 -3.49 -22.90 11.86
N GLY A 40 -3.02 -23.69 10.89
CA GLY A 40 -3.38 -23.52 9.48
C GLY A 40 -2.84 -22.24 8.86
N ILE A 41 -1.76 -21.66 9.41
CA ILE A 41 -1.16 -20.40 8.97
C ILE A 41 0.08 -20.70 8.15
N SER A 42 0.17 -20.08 6.97
CA SER A 42 1.40 -20.09 6.14
C SER A 42 1.66 -18.71 5.58
N GLY A 43 2.91 -18.22 5.72
CA GLY A 43 3.36 -16.96 5.15
C GLY A 43 3.64 -17.08 3.65
N ARG A 44 3.22 -16.09 2.88
CA ARG A 44 3.56 -15.95 1.47
C ARG A 44 3.78 -14.49 1.13
N ALA A 45 4.92 -14.20 0.52
CA ALA A 45 5.15 -12.89 -0.08
C ALA A 45 4.24 -12.74 -1.32
N ASN A 46 3.56 -11.61 -1.43
CA ASN A 46 2.75 -11.33 -2.61
C ASN A 46 3.63 -10.64 -3.66
N TYR A 47 3.80 -11.29 -4.80
CA TYR A 47 4.48 -10.72 -5.95
C TYR A 47 3.46 -10.35 -7.01
N ILE A 48 3.50 -9.10 -7.40
CA ILE A 48 2.65 -8.55 -8.45
C ILE A 48 3.43 -8.45 -9.77
N ASN A 49 2.71 -8.51 -10.88
CA ASN A 49 3.28 -8.22 -12.20
C ASN A 49 2.84 -6.81 -12.59
N GLU A 50 3.74 -5.87 -12.50
CA GLU A 50 3.49 -4.49 -12.89
C GLU A 50 4.24 -4.17 -14.18
N ARG A 51 3.52 -3.96 -15.27
CA ARG A 51 4.09 -3.65 -16.60
C ARG A 51 5.18 -4.65 -17.05
N GLY A 52 4.94 -5.94 -16.80
CA GLY A 52 5.86 -7.01 -17.15
C GLY A 52 7.02 -7.24 -16.17
N MET A 53 7.11 -6.44 -15.11
CA MET A 53 8.10 -6.62 -14.06
C MET A 53 7.47 -7.25 -12.81
N LYS A 54 8.09 -8.31 -12.32
CA LYS A 54 7.70 -8.93 -11.07
C LYS A 54 8.26 -8.10 -9.90
N ARG A 55 7.37 -7.57 -9.06
CA ARG A 55 7.72 -6.74 -7.90
C ARG A 55 7.07 -7.28 -6.64
N LEU A 56 7.72 -7.10 -5.49
CA LEU A 56 7.13 -7.40 -4.19
C LEU A 56 6.04 -6.36 -3.87
N GLY A 57 4.86 -6.83 -3.51
CA GLY A 57 3.80 -5.97 -3.02
C GLY A 57 4.08 -5.54 -1.58
N LEU A 58 3.94 -4.25 -1.30
CA LEU A 58 4.21 -3.63 0.01
C LEU A 58 3.03 -2.85 0.54
N SER A 59 2.15 -2.32 -0.31
CA SER A 59 0.97 -1.58 0.10
C SER A 59 -0.34 -2.23 -0.32
N GLY A 60 -1.43 -1.69 0.19
CA GLY A 60 -2.75 -2.29 0.03
C GLY A 60 -3.07 -3.33 1.10
N ASN A 61 -4.37 -3.58 1.35
CA ASN A 61 -4.82 -4.54 2.37
C ASN A 61 -4.32 -5.97 2.14
N LYS A 62 -3.87 -6.28 0.93
CA LYS A 62 -3.36 -7.59 0.51
C LYS A 62 -1.95 -7.49 -0.08
N ALA A 63 -1.23 -6.42 0.22
CA ALA A 63 0.07 -6.12 -0.41
C ALA A 63 0.00 -6.26 -1.95
N GLN A 64 -1.03 -5.67 -2.55
CA GLN A 64 -1.28 -5.77 -4.00
C GLN A 64 -0.62 -4.66 -4.81
N HIS A 65 0.10 -3.74 -4.17
CA HIS A 65 0.78 -2.63 -4.81
C HIS A 65 2.26 -2.61 -4.41
N ALA A 66 3.12 -2.33 -5.36
CA ALA A 66 4.57 -2.27 -5.13
C ALA A 66 5.08 -0.86 -4.81
N ASP A 67 4.28 0.18 -5.07
CA ASP A 67 4.56 1.57 -4.73
C ASP A 67 3.27 2.37 -4.53
N LEU A 68 3.38 3.60 -4.03
CA LEU A 68 2.22 4.46 -3.73
C LEU A 68 1.65 5.17 -4.95
N THR A 69 2.34 5.17 -6.07
CA THR A 69 1.82 5.80 -7.29
C THR A 69 0.60 5.05 -7.84
N ILE A 70 0.41 3.80 -7.44
CA ILE A 70 -0.81 3.04 -7.71
C ILE A 70 -1.94 3.44 -6.76
N GLU A 71 -1.64 3.90 -5.56
CA GLU A 71 -2.68 4.42 -4.65
C GLU A 71 -3.23 5.77 -5.13
N LEU A 72 -2.45 6.51 -5.90
CA LEU A 72 -2.96 7.60 -6.73
C LEU A 72 -3.86 7.08 -7.85
N GLY A 73 -3.78 5.81 -8.18
CA GLY A 73 -4.68 5.03 -9.00
C GLY A 73 -6.03 4.69 -8.36
N PHE A 74 -6.46 5.36 -7.26
CA PHE A 74 -7.89 5.61 -7.03
C PHE A 74 -8.55 6.22 -8.26
N SER A 75 -7.74 6.80 -9.12
CA SER A 75 -8.13 7.22 -10.42
C SER A 75 -8.81 6.11 -11.20
N SER A 76 -8.25 4.92 -11.29
CA SER A 76 -8.88 3.84 -12.05
C SER A 76 -10.16 3.31 -11.40
N ASP A 77 -10.22 3.24 -10.08
CA ASP A 77 -11.43 2.82 -9.36
C ASP A 77 -12.54 3.90 -9.36
N MET A 78 -12.20 5.16 -9.58
CA MET A 78 -13.12 6.31 -9.58
C MET A 78 -13.20 7.06 -10.91
N GLY A 79 -12.53 6.55 -11.94
CA GLY A 79 -12.52 7.16 -13.27
C GLY A 79 -11.64 8.41 -13.37
N VAL A 80 -10.75 8.67 -12.40
CA VAL A 80 -9.79 9.79 -12.47
C VAL A 80 -8.54 9.36 -13.22
N THR A 81 -8.23 9.94 -14.34
CA THR A 81 -7.11 9.58 -15.21
C THR A 81 -5.81 10.29 -14.87
N ASN A 82 -4.70 9.61 -15.05
CA ASN A 82 -3.34 10.15 -14.87
C ASN A 82 -2.35 9.51 -15.85
N SER A 83 -1.11 9.98 -15.89
CA SER A 83 -0.11 9.48 -16.84
C SER A 83 0.24 7.99 -16.68
N ARG A 84 -0.01 7.37 -15.54
CA ARG A 84 0.17 5.92 -15.32
C ARG A 84 -1.07 5.12 -15.71
N TYR A 85 -2.24 5.69 -15.49
CA TYR A 85 -3.55 5.11 -15.75
C TYR A 85 -4.37 6.10 -16.58
N PRO A 86 -4.06 6.21 -17.88
CA PRO A 86 -4.72 7.20 -18.74
C PRO A 86 -6.12 6.77 -19.16
N GLU A 87 -6.54 5.55 -18.85
CA GLU A 87 -7.82 4.99 -19.25
C GLU A 87 -8.74 4.83 -18.04
N GLU A 88 -10.00 5.21 -18.20
CA GLU A 88 -11.06 4.86 -17.27
C GLU A 88 -11.41 3.39 -17.41
N ILE A 89 -11.17 2.60 -16.37
CA ILE A 89 -11.43 1.16 -16.41
C ILE A 89 -12.75 0.87 -15.70
N CYS A 90 -13.83 0.84 -16.46
CA CYS A 90 -15.16 0.45 -16.00
C CYS A 90 -15.69 -0.76 -16.79
N GLU A 91 -14.85 -1.76 -16.99
CA GLU A 91 -15.15 -2.91 -17.84
C GLU A 91 -16.48 -3.56 -17.49
N GLY A 92 -17.32 -3.80 -18.50
CA GLY A 92 -18.65 -4.38 -18.36
C GLY A 92 -19.75 -3.41 -17.95
N GLN A 93 -19.48 -2.12 -17.85
CA GLN A 93 -20.50 -1.08 -17.64
C GLN A 93 -20.88 -0.41 -18.96
N LEU A 94 -22.17 -0.09 -19.12
CA LEU A 94 -22.69 0.58 -20.31
C LEU A 94 -22.02 1.95 -20.54
N GLN A 95 -21.64 2.61 -19.46
CA GLN A 95 -20.92 3.88 -19.50
C GLN A 95 -19.54 3.74 -20.15
N MET A 96 -18.90 2.58 -20.05
CA MET A 96 -17.61 2.37 -20.68
C MET A 96 -17.73 2.29 -22.20
N ASP A 97 -18.74 1.59 -22.73
CA ASP A 97 -18.98 1.52 -24.16
C ASP A 97 -19.27 2.88 -24.79
N GLN A 98 -19.83 3.79 -24.01
CA GLN A 98 -20.12 5.16 -24.42
C GLN A 98 -19.05 6.16 -23.97
N GLY A 99 -18.48 5.98 -22.78
CA GLY A 99 -17.54 6.89 -22.14
C GLY A 99 -16.10 6.72 -22.62
N SER A 100 -15.66 5.49 -22.94
CA SER A 100 -14.32 5.29 -23.51
C SER A 100 -14.15 5.97 -24.87
N MET A 101 -15.24 6.10 -25.61
CA MET A 101 -15.25 6.90 -26.86
C MET A 101 -15.30 8.41 -26.57
N MET A 102 -15.78 8.84 -25.41
CA MET A 102 -15.88 10.25 -25.02
C MET A 102 -14.75 10.70 -24.09
N GLY A 103 -14.31 9.87 -23.15
CA GLY A 103 -13.25 10.19 -22.21
C GLY A 103 -11.88 10.35 -22.87
N LEU A 104 -11.51 9.45 -23.75
CA LEU A 104 -10.28 9.55 -24.53
C LEU A 104 -10.29 10.69 -25.56
N ALA A 105 -11.49 11.16 -25.97
CA ALA A 105 -11.62 12.25 -26.92
C ALA A 105 -11.42 13.64 -26.31
N TYR A 106 -11.51 13.78 -24.99
CA TYR A 106 -11.32 15.05 -24.30
C TYR A 106 -9.87 15.30 -23.85
N ASP A 107 -9.01 14.32 -24.00
CA ASP A 107 -7.58 14.47 -24.20
C ASP A 107 -6.77 15.14 -23.10
N GLN A 108 -7.32 15.27 -21.89
CA GLN A 108 -6.57 15.77 -20.74
C GLN A 108 -6.71 14.80 -19.58
N LEU A 109 -5.58 14.41 -19.03
CA LEU A 109 -5.55 13.67 -17.79
C LEU A 109 -6.14 14.54 -16.66
N ASP A 110 -6.98 13.96 -15.81
CA ASP A 110 -7.57 14.68 -14.70
C ASP A 110 -6.52 15.14 -13.68
N VAL A 111 -5.46 14.35 -13.53
CA VAL A 111 -4.32 14.63 -12.65
C VAL A 111 -3.04 14.68 -13.45
N SER A 112 -2.32 15.79 -13.39
CA SER A 112 -1.02 15.94 -14.02
C SER A 112 0.04 15.06 -13.34
N THR A 113 1.13 14.77 -14.05
CA THR A 113 2.26 14.03 -13.49
C THR A 113 2.87 14.73 -12.28
N GLU A 114 2.96 16.06 -12.31
CA GLU A 114 3.48 16.86 -11.20
C GLU A 114 2.60 16.76 -9.95
N GLU A 115 1.29 16.87 -10.10
CA GLU A 115 0.35 16.68 -9.00
C GLU A 115 0.45 15.27 -8.41
N MET A 116 0.56 14.27 -9.27
CA MET A 116 0.74 12.87 -8.85
C MET A 116 2.03 12.69 -8.04
N GLU A 117 3.14 13.26 -8.48
CA GLU A 117 4.43 13.21 -7.77
C GLU A 117 4.37 13.95 -6.43
N ASN A 118 3.68 15.07 -6.37
CA ASN A 118 3.48 15.83 -5.14
C ASN A 118 2.64 15.07 -4.12
N VAL A 119 1.58 14.39 -4.55
CA VAL A 119 0.76 13.55 -3.66
C VAL A 119 1.55 12.32 -3.20
N ASP A 120 2.33 11.70 -4.06
CA ASP A 120 3.22 10.59 -3.70
C ASP A 120 4.21 11.02 -2.61
N LEU A 121 4.88 12.15 -2.78
CA LEU A 121 5.77 12.71 -1.77
C LEU A 121 5.02 13.00 -0.46
N TYR A 122 3.84 13.61 -0.55
CA TYR A 122 3.01 13.88 0.63
C TYR A 122 2.68 12.61 1.40
N LEU A 123 2.26 11.54 0.73
CA LEU A 123 1.96 10.26 1.36
C LEU A 123 3.18 9.65 2.05
N HIS A 124 4.36 9.80 1.47
CA HIS A 124 5.62 9.34 2.08
C HIS A 124 6.02 10.17 3.32
N CYS A 125 5.54 11.41 3.43
CA CYS A 125 5.79 12.27 4.58
C CYS A 125 4.80 12.06 5.74
N LEU A 126 3.70 11.33 5.53
CA LEU A 126 2.71 11.07 6.56
C LEU A 126 3.20 10.03 7.56
N GLY A 127 3.68 10.49 8.71
CA GLY A 127 4.13 9.64 9.80
C GLY A 127 3.01 8.91 10.53
N VAL A 128 3.35 7.82 11.18
CA VAL A 128 2.44 7.11 12.09
C VAL A 128 2.37 7.86 13.42
N PRO A 129 1.17 8.11 13.97
CA PRO A 129 1.03 8.67 15.31
C PRO A 129 1.70 7.77 16.35
N ALA A 130 2.35 8.39 17.34
CA ALA A 130 2.92 7.65 18.46
C ALA A 130 1.84 6.84 19.19
N ARG A 131 2.22 5.67 19.68
CA ARG A 131 1.36 4.83 20.52
C ARG A 131 0.96 5.60 21.79
N ARG A 132 -0.34 5.64 22.07
CA ARG A 132 -0.90 6.36 23.22
C ARG A 132 -0.99 5.47 24.45
N ASN A 133 -0.88 6.10 25.63
CA ASN A 133 -1.17 5.48 26.92
C ASN A 133 -0.43 4.15 27.15
N VAL A 134 0.82 4.06 26.74
CA VAL A 134 1.61 2.80 26.78
C VAL A 134 1.72 2.17 28.17
N ASN A 135 1.58 2.98 29.23
CA ASN A 135 1.64 2.54 30.63
C ASN A 135 0.25 2.27 31.24
N ASP A 136 -0.82 2.43 30.48
CA ASP A 136 -2.17 2.13 30.97
C ASP A 136 -2.32 0.61 31.16
N PRO A 137 -2.82 0.14 32.33
CA PRO A 137 -2.98 -1.28 32.61
C PRO A 137 -3.87 -1.99 31.57
N GLN A 138 -4.86 -1.31 31.00
CA GLN A 138 -5.72 -1.85 29.93
C GLN A 138 -4.94 -2.04 28.63
N VAL A 139 -4.04 -1.12 28.28
CA VAL A 139 -3.19 -1.22 27.09
C VAL A 139 -2.22 -2.38 27.24
N ILE A 140 -1.60 -2.52 28.43
CA ILE A 140 -0.69 -3.63 28.75
C ILE A 140 -1.43 -4.97 28.69
N LEU A 141 -2.63 -5.03 29.28
CA LEU A 141 -3.47 -6.24 29.20
C LEU A 141 -3.86 -6.57 27.76
N GLY A 142 -4.17 -5.56 26.95
CA GLY A 142 -4.46 -5.71 25.52
C GLY A 142 -3.30 -6.33 24.76
N GLU A 143 -2.08 -5.90 25.03
CA GLU A 143 -0.87 -6.49 24.46
C GLU A 143 -0.67 -7.95 24.87
N GLN A 144 -0.89 -8.29 26.14
CA GLN A 144 -0.85 -9.68 26.60
C GLN A 144 -1.87 -10.54 25.84
N LYS A 145 -3.10 -10.04 25.71
CA LYS A 145 -4.18 -10.75 24.99
C LYS A 145 -3.85 -10.92 23.49
N PHE A 146 -3.18 -9.96 22.87
CA PHE A 146 -2.72 -10.05 21.49
C PHE A 146 -1.77 -11.26 21.29
N TYR A 147 -0.82 -11.45 22.21
CA TYR A 147 0.09 -12.59 22.17
C TYR A 147 -0.58 -13.91 22.56
N GLU A 148 -1.44 -13.92 23.60
CA GLU A 148 -2.21 -15.10 24.00
C GLU A 148 -3.10 -15.61 22.86
N ALA A 149 -3.77 -14.69 22.15
CA ALA A 149 -4.63 -15.00 21.00
C ALA A 149 -3.84 -15.34 19.72
N LYS A 150 -2.50 -15.33 19.77
CA LYS A 150 -1.62 -15.64 18.63
C LYS A 150 -1.74 -14.66 17.44
N CYS A 151 -2.26 -13.45 17.66
CA CYS A 151 -2.36 -12.45 16.60
C CYS A 151 -1.00 -12.09 15.99
N HIS A 152 0.08 -12.14 16.78
CA HIS A 152 1.45 -11.89 16.34
C HIS A 152 1.98 -12.89 15.30
N LEU A 153 1.33 -14.03 15.10
CA LEU A 153 1.72 -14.98 14.04
C LEU A 153 1.45 -14.43 12.63
N CYS A 154 0.46 -13.54 12.50
CA CYS A 154 0.16 -12.82 11.26
C CYS A 154 0.54 -11.34 11.34
N HIS A 155 0.38 -10.72 12.51
CA HIS A 155 0.65 -9.30 12.73
C HIS A 155 2.04 -9.12 13.36
N VAL A 156 3.03 -8.92 12.51
CA VAL A 156 4.43 -8.71 12.95
C VAL A 156 4.54 -7.38 13.69
N THR A 157 5.16 -7.42 14.86
CA THR A 157 5.22 -6.25 15.77
C THR A 157 6.43 -5.36 15.51
N THR A 158 7.40 -5.81 14.76
CA THR A 158 8.63 -5.05 14.49
C THR A 158 9.12 -5.34 13.08
N LEU A 159 9.36 -4.30 12.32
CA LEU A 159 9.93 -4.34 10.98
C LEU A 159 11.00 -3.25 10.84
N HIS A 160 11.90 -3.41 9.90
CA HIS A 160 12.99 -2.47 9.62
C HIS A 160 12.87 -1.89 8.22
N THR A 161 13.20 -0.63 8.10
CA THR A 161 13.33 0.02 6.80
C THR A 161 14.73 -0.19 6.23
N ARG A 162 14.82 -0.07 4.91
CA ARG A 162 16.08 -0.10 4.18
C ARG A 162 17.09 0.91 4.73
N PRO A 163 18.40 0.74 4.49
CA PRO A 163 19.41 1.71 4.85
C PRO A 163 19.16 3.09 4.24
N ARG A 164 19.69 4.13 4.88
CA ARG A 164 19.77 5.47 4.29
C ARG A 164 20.39 5.40 2.90
N GLY A 165 19.91 6.20 1.98
CA GLY A 165 20.34 6.20 0.58
C GLY A 165 19.65 5.14 -0.27
N ALA A 166 18.99 4.14 0.32
CA ALA A 166 18.25 3.12 -0.42
C ALA A 166 16.75 3.38 -0.51
N VAL A 167 16.24 4.41 0.18
CA VAL A 167 14.82 4.82 0.11
C VAL A 167 14.71 6.00 -0.84
N LEU A 168 14.29 5.72 -2.06
CA LEU A 168 14.19 6.71 -3.14
C LEU A 168 12.76 6.78 -3.66
N ILE A 169 12.30 8.01 -3.93
CA ILE A 169 11.11 8.31 -4.73
C ILE A 169 11.54 9.16 -5.91
N ASN A 170 11.24 8.72 -7.13
CA ASN A 170 11.60 9.45 -8.34
C ASN A 170 13.08 9.90 -8.34
N ASN A 171 13.99 9.00 -7.91
CA ASN A 171 15.42 9.24 -7.70
C ASN A 171 15.77 10.28 -6.60
N THR A 172 14.82 10.73 -5.81
CA THR A 172 15.07 11.60 -4.66
C THR A 172 15.16 10.76 -3.39
N GLU A 173 16.26 10.92 -2.65
CA GLU A 173 16.44 10.24 -1.37
C GLU A 173 15.48 10.78 -0.31
N LEU A 174 14.88 9.87 0.46
CA LEU A 174 14.09 10.19 1.65
C LEU A 174 14.83 9.70 2.91
N PRO A 175 15.85 10.47 3.38
CA PRO A 175 16.77 10.01 4.41
C PRO A 175 16.09 9.77 5.76
N TRP A 176 14.95 10.43 6.02
CA TRP A 176 14.16 10.23 7.25
C TRP A 176 13.44 8.89 7.31
N LEU A 177 13.26 8.22 6.18
CA LEU A 177 12.65 6.88 6.13
C LEU A 177 13.67 5.75 6.23
N GLY A 178 14.96 6.05 6.10
CA GLY A 178 16.02 5.05 6.16
C GLY A 178 16.48 4.72 7.59
N ASN A 179 16.88 3.48 7.83
CA ASN A 179 17.36 2.98 9.13
C ASN A 179 16.33 3.17 10.28
N GLN A 180 15.05 3.03 9.98
CA GLN A 180 13.99 3.09 10.98
C GLN A 180 13.64 1.68 11.50
N THR A 181 13.31 1.60 12.78
CA THR A 181 12.62 0.45 13.36
C THR A 181 11.15 0.84 13.53
N ILE A 182 10.25 0.07 12.93
CA ILE A 182 8.81 0.30 12.98
C ILE A 182 8.19 -0.69 13.96
N HIS A 183 7.38 -0.19 14.88
CA HIS A 183 6.69 -0.97 15.91
C HIS A 183 5.19 -0.92 15.74
#